data_d6c0f32805442680be7d9aa96df6f303
#
_entry.id   d6c0f32805442680be7d9aa96df6f303
#
_cell.length_a   1.000
_cell.length_b   1.000
_cell.length_c   1.000
_cell.angle_alpha   90.00
_cell.angle_beta   90.00
_cell.angle_gamma   90.00
#
_symmetry.space_group_name_H-M   'P 1'
#
loop_
_entity.id
_entity.type
_entity.pdbx_description
1 polymer ?
#
loop_
_entity_poly.entity_id
_entity_poly.type
_entity_poly.pdbx_seq_one_letter_code
_entity_poly.pdbx_strand_id
1 'polypeptide(L)'
;ALPISLKQVDQDYIRILERTKQQITEFHKNQIDKSWSLYKDNGVIMGQMVRPIERVALYVPGGTAAYPSTVLMNAIPAKLAGVKDLVIITPVKADGKVNPVIVAAAKVSGVDTIYKFGGAQGVAAIANGTETIEKVDKIVGPGNIFVATAKKLSYGVVDIDMVAGPSEIGRASCRER
;
A
#
# COMPACT_ATOMS: atom_id res chain seq x y z
N ALA A 1 4.19 -17.15 11.97
CA ALA A 1 3.55 -16.08 12.78
C ALA A 1 2.17 -15.66 12.23
N LEU A 2 1.98 -15.61 10.90
CA LEU A 2 0.69 -15.25 10.26
C LEU A 2 -0.52 -16.13 10.69
N PRO A 3 -0.42 -17.48 10.80
CA PRO A 3 -1.58 -18.31 11.15
C PRO A 3 -2.11 -18.09 12.57
N ILE A 4 -1.26 -17.71 13.52
CA ILE A 4 -1.63 -17.54 14.94
C ILE A 4 -2.41 -16.22 15.12
N SER A 5 -2.00 -15.16 14.43
CA SER A 5 -2.64 -13.85 14.51
C SER A 5 -4.04 -13.84 13.88
N LEU A 6 -4.29 -14.65 12.86
CA LEU A 6 -5.62 -14.78 12.23
C LEU A 6 -6.66 -15.41 13.15
N LYS A 7 -6.24 -16.33 14.03
CA LYS A 7 -7.14 -16.96 15.02
C LYS A 7 -7.63 -15.98 16.10
N GLN A 8 -6.99 -14.81 16.21
CA GLN A 8 -7.33 -13.76 17.18
C GLN A 8 -8.32 -12.72 16.64
N VAL A 9 -8.70 -12.84 15.37
CA VAL A 9 -9.63 -11.90 14.72
C VAL A 9 -10.96 -12.60 14.48
N ASP A 10 -12.04 -11.92 14.81
CA ASP A 10 -13.39 -12.39 14.61
C ASP A 10 -13.64 -12.73 13.13
N GLN A 11 -14.31 -13.85 12.87
CA GLN A 11 -14.65 -14.29 11.52
C GLN A 11 -15.59 -13.31 10.81
N ASP A 12 -16.49 -12.65 11.53
CA ASP A 12 -17.35 -11.62 10.95
C ASP A 12 -16.55 -10.39 10.52
N TYR A 13 -15.50 -10.06 11.26
CA TYR A 13 -14.59 -8.99 10.86
C TYR A 13 -13.80 -9.35 9.58
N ILE A 14 -13.37 -10.61 9.44
CA ILE A 14 -12.72 -11.08 8.20
C ILE A 14 -13.67 -10.98 7.01
N ARG A 15 -14.94 -11.37 7.17
CA ARG A 15 -15.96 -11.22 6.11
C ARG A 15 -16.16 -9.76 5.71
N ILE A 16 -16.11 -8.82 6.67
CA ILE A 16 -16.17 -7.38 6.39
C ILE A 16 -14.97 -6.95 5.55
N LEU A 17 -13.76 -7.39 5.90
CA LEU A 17 -12.55 -7.09 5.13
C LEU A 17 -12.63 -7.64 3.70
N GLU A 18 -13.12 -8.86 3.53
CA GLU A 18 -13.30 -9.48 2.20
C GLU A 18 -14.32 -8.74 1.34
N ARG A 19 -15.46 -8.34 1.93
CA ARG A 19 -16.45 -7.51 1.25
C ARG A 19 -15.88 -6.16 0.85
N THR A 20 -15.14 -5.52 1.74
CA THR A 20 -14.47 -4.24 1.48
C THR A 20 -13.43 -4.39 0.36
N LYS A 21 -12.64 -5.47 0.38
CA LYS A 21 -11.72 -5.81 -0.72
C LYS A 21 -12.46 -5.88 -2.06
N GLN A 22 -13.61 -6.55 -2.10
CA GLN A 22 -14.40 -6.68 -3.32
C GLN A 22 -14.83 -5.32 -3.87
N GLN A 23 -15.34 -4.43 -3.01
CA GLN A 23 -15.76 -3.08 -3.40
C GLN A 23 -14.59 -2.22 -3.92
N ILE A 24 -13.45 -2.25 -3.23
CA ILE A 24 -12.23 -1.55 -3.67
C ILE A 24 -11.75 -2.10 -5.01
N THR A 25 -11.76 -3.41 -5.17
CA THR A 25 -11.38 -4.09 -6.43
C THR A 25 -12.28 -3.68 -7.58
N GLU A 26 -13.59 -3.66 -7.37
CA GLU A 26 -14.57 -3.27 -8.38
C GLU A 26 -14.36 -1.83 -8.86
N PHE A 27 -14.13 -0.90 -7.93
CA PHE A 27 -13.85 0.49 -8.26
C PHE A 27 -12.53 0.64 -9.05
N HIS A 28 -11.43 0.10 -8.52
CA HIS A 28 -10.09 0.31 -9.07
C HIS A 28 -9.81 -0.47 -10.37
N LYS A 29 -10.57 -1.51 -10.68
CA LYS A 29 -10.49 -2.17 -12.00
C LYS A 29 -10.67 -1.23 -13.17
N ASN A 30 -11.45 -0.16 -13.00
CA ASN A 30 -11.70 0.83 -14.04
C ASN A 30 -10.56 1.83 -14.24
N GLN A 31 -9.55 1.82 -13.37
CA GLN A 31 -8.40 2.73 -13.40
C GLN A 31 -7.15 2.08 -13.99
N ILE A 32 -7.25 0.83 -14.45
CA ILE A 32 -6.10 0.12 -15.03
C ILE A 32 -5.83 0.64 -16.43
N ASP A 33 -4.69 1.28 -16.60
CA ASP A 33 -4.19 1.71 -17.89
C ASP A 33 -3.80 0.52 -18.77
N LYS A 34 -3.96 0.71 -20.08
CA LYS A 34 -3.59 -0.30 -21.09
C LYS A 34 -2.46 0.21 -21.97
N SER A 35 -1.54 -0.68 -22.31
CA SER A 35 -0.57 -0.42 -23.36
C SER A 35 -1.26 -0.28 -24.72
N TRP A 36 -0.76 0.62 -25.56
CA TRP A 36 -1.28 0.83 -26.90
C TRP A 36 -0.15 1.17 -27.87
N SER A 37 -0.36 0.88 -29.16
CA SER A 37 0.57 1.19 -30.23
C SER A 37 -0.18 1.79 -31.42
N LEU A 38 0.41 2.79 -32.05
CA LEU A 38 -0.04 3.42 -33.27
C LEU A 38 0.99 3.19 -34.37
N TYR A 39 0.56 2.67 -35.49
CA TYR A 39 1.38 2.44 -36.69
C TYR A 39 1.06 3.52 -37.72
N LYS A 40 2.10 4.18 -38.24
CA LYS A 40 1.97 5.18 -39.32
C LYS A 40 2.39 4.58 -40.67
N ASP A 41 1.84 5.10 -41.76
CA ASP A 41 2.13 4.64 -43.10
C ASP A 41 3.60 4.77 -43.51
N ASN A 42 4.33 5.70 -42.90
CA ASN A 42 5.76 5.91 -43.08
C ASN A 42 6.67 4.93 -42.30
N GLY A 43 6.08 3.88 -41.68
CA GLY A 43 6.80 2.90 -40.88
C GLY A 43 7.12 3.29 -39.46
N VAL A 44 6.74 4.48 -39.01
CA VAL A 44 6.93 4.93 -37.61
C VAL A 44 5.91 4.22 -36.70
N ILE A 45 6.41 3.66 -35.60
CA ILE A 45 5.59 3.06 -34.54
C ILE A 45 5.72 3.93 -33.29
N MET A 46 4.61 4.36 -32.74
CA MET A 46 4.52 5.11 -31.50
C MET A 46 3.58 4.39 -30.54
N GLY A 47 3.83 4.49 -29.23
CA GLY A 47 2.95 3.84 -28.26
C GLY A 47 3.32 4.15 -26.84
N GLN A 48 2.50 3.66 -25.95
CA GLN A 48 2.71 3.68 -24.50
C GLN A 48 2.72 2.26 -23.98
N MET A 49 3.79 1.91 -23.28
CA MET A 49 3.92 0.62 -22.62
C MET A 49 3.68 0.81 -21.13
N VAL A 50 2.60 0.22 -20.62
CA VAL A 50 2.28 0.20 -19.20
C VAL A 50 2.83 -1.06 -18.57
N ARG A 51 3.67 -0.91 -17.55
CA ARG A 51 4.26 -2.02 -16.81
C ARG A 51 4.05 -1.81 -15.31
N PRO A 52 3.81 -2.89 -14.54
CA PRO A 52 3.77 -2.79 -13.09
C PRO A 52 5.16 -2.45 -12.53
N ILE A 53 5.16 -1.78 -11.39
CA ILE A 53 6.35 -1.63 -10.54
C ILE A 53 6.66 -3.01 -9.94
N GLU A 54 7.92 -3.37 -9.79
CA GLU A 54 8.31 -4.71 -9.36
C GLU A 54 8.04 -4.92 -7.88
N ARG A 55 8.57 -4.02 -7.03
CA ARG A 55 8.51 -4.15 -5.57
C ARG A 55 8.04 -2.86 -4.91
N VAL A 56 7.02 -2.95 -4.06
CA VAL A 56 6.40 -1.79 -3.39
C VAL A 56 6.28 -2.03 -1.90
N ALA A 57 6.68 -1.05 -1.09
CA ALA A 57 6.45 -1.05 0.35
C ALA A 57 5.22 -0.23 0.71
N LEU A 58 4.36 -0.82 1.54
CA LEU A 58 3.22 -0.14 2.15
C LEU A 58 3.61 0.27 3.57
N TYR A 59 3.70 1.57 3.83
CA TYR A 59 3.82 2.06 5.19
C TYR A 59 2.45 2.03 5.86
N VAL A 60 2.31 1.23 6.90
CA VAL A 60 1.08 1.13 7.66
C VAL A 60 1.33 1.68 9.06
N PRO A 61 0.69 2.78 9.45
CA PRO A 61 0.83 3.31 10.80
C PRO A 61 0.47 2.27 11.85
N GLY A 62 1.29 2.18 12.88
CA GLY A 62 1.07 1.30 14.03
C GLY A 62 1.21 2.11 15.33
N GLY A 63 1.00 1.47 16.45
CA GLY A 63 1.08 2.08 17.78
C GLY A 63 -0.27 2.17 18.45
N THR A 64 -0.82 3.36 18.63
CA THR A 64 -2.08 3.58 19.38
C THR A 64 -3.32 3.10 18.63
N ALA A 65 -3.36 3.23 17.32
CA ALA A 65 -4.47 2.80 16.48
C ALA A 65 -4.01 1.84 15.38
N ALA A 66 -4.90 0.94 14.98
CA ALA A 66 -4.70 0.06 13.83
C ALA A 66 -5.50 0.58 12.64
N TYR A 67 -4.87 0.60 11.47
CA TYR A 67 -5.49 1.09 10.23
C TYR A 67 -5.53 -0.02 9.16
N PRO A 68 -6.40 -1.02 9.31
CA PRO A 68 -6.55 -2.09 8.31
C PRO A 68 -7.03 -1.55 6.96
N SER A 69 -7.79 -0.45 6.96
CA SER A 69 -8.19 0.26 5.74
C SER A 69 -7.00 0.75 4.92
N THR A 70 -5.93 1.23 5.58
CA THR A 70 -4.70 1.63 4.89
C THR A 70 -4.07 0.46 4.14
N VAL A 71 -4.10 -0.75 4.73
CA VAL A 71 -3.62 -1.95 4.05
C VAL A 71 -4.45 -2.23 2.79
N LEU A 72 -5.78 -2.29 2.92
CA LEU A 72 -6.68 -2.58 1.80
C LEU A 72 -6.56 -1.54 0.68
N MET A 73 -6.60 -0.25 1.04
CA MET A 73 -6.59 0.86 0.09
C MET A 73 -5.28 1.01 -0.69
N ASN A 74 -4.18 0.49 -0.18
CA ASN A 74 -2.89 0.50 -0.88
C ASN A 74 -2.60 -0.85 -1.57
N ALA A 75 -2.83 -1.97 -0.88
CA ALA A 75 -2.48 -3.27 -1.41
C ALA A 75 -3.36 -3.69 -2.60
N ILE A 76 -4.66 -3.43 -2.54
CA ILE A 76 -5.59 -3.88 -3.59
C ILE A 76 -5.33 -3.17 -4.92
N PRO A 77 -5.21 -1.83 -4.99
CA PRO A 77 -4.83 -1.15 -6.22
C PRO A 77 -3.46 -1.59 -6.74
N ALA A 78 -2.47 -1.77 -5.87
CA ALA A 78 -1.16 -2.24 -6.27
C ALA A 78 -1.20 -3.65 -6.90
N LYS A 79 -1.95 -4.59 -6.31
CA LYS A 79 -2.15 -5.93 -6.90
C LYS A 79 -2.89 -5.88 -8.23
N LEU A 80 -3.90 -5.03 -8.36
CA LEU A 80 -4.61 -4.80 -9.62
C LEU A 80 -3.71 -4.21 -10.70
N ALA A 81 -2.80 -3.32 -10.34
CA ALA A 81 -1.79 -2.78 -11.24
C ALA A 81 -0.71 -3.81 -11.64
N GLY A 82 -0.73 -5.01 -11.04
CA GLY A 82 0.18 -6.11 -11.39
C GLY A 82 1.46 -6.17 -10.55
N VAL A 83 1.57 -5.40 -9.45
CA VAL A 83 2.71 -5.47 -8.53
C VAL A 83 2.78 -6.86 -7.91
N LYS A 84 3.90 -7.54 -8.14
CA LYS A 84 4.10 -8.92 -7.67
C LYS A 84 4.55 -8.94 -6.22
N ASP A 85 5.54 -8.13 -5.87
CA ASP A 85 6.14 -8.10 -4.55
C ASP A 85 5.65 -6.89 -3.76
N LEU A 86 4.73 -7.15 -2.83
CA LEU A 86 4.22 -6.16 -1.88
C LEU A 86 4.68 -6.50 -0.48
N VAL A 87 5.32 -5.55 0.17
CA VAL A 87 5.75 -5.69 1.55
C VAL A 87 5.10 -4.62 2.43
N ILE A 88 4.77 -4.96 3.65
CA ILE A 88 4.28 -4.00 4.65
C ILE A 88 5.43 -3.68 5.61
N ILE A 89 5.61 -2.39 5.90
CA ILE A 89 6.41 -1.92 7.03
C ILE A 89 5.47 -1.27 8.06
N THR A 90 5.54 -1.73 9.29
CA THR A 90 4.67 -1.22 10.36
C THR A 90 5.40 -1.28 11.70
N PRO A 91 5.36 -0.20 12.50
CA PRO A 91 5.90 -0.25 13.85
C PRO A 91 5.10 -1.25 14.70
N VAL A 92 5.81 -1.93 15.58
CA VAL A 92 5.21 -2.87 16.53
C VAL A 92 4.96 -2.22 17.88
N LYS A 93 4.08 -2.84 18.66
CA LYS A 93 3.88 -2.50 20.07
C LYS A 93 5.07 -2.94 20.92
N ALA A 94 5.08 -2.56 22.21
CA ALA A 94 6.14 -2.94 23.15
C ALA A 94 6.32 -4.47 23.29
N ASP A 95 5.30 -5.27 22.99
CA ASP A 95 5.35 -6.74 23.00
C ASP A 95 5.97 -7.34 21.71
N GLY A 96 6.45 -6.51 20.78
CA GLY A 96 7.04 -6.93 19.52
C GLY A 96 6.06 -7.56 18.53
N LYS A 97 4.75 -7.42 18.75
CA LYS A 97 3.72 -8.00 17.90
C LYS A 97 3.07 -6.97 16.98
N VAL A 98 2.78 -7.41 15.77
CA VAL A 98 1.92 -6.63 14.85
C VAL A 98 0.46 -6.81 15.30
N ASN A 99 -0.32 -5.75 15.17
CA ASN A 99 -1.73 -5.81 15.50
C ASN A 99 -2.44 -6.87 14.63
N PRO A 100 -3.21 -7.80 15.23
CA PRO A 100 -3.86 -8.89 14.51
C PRO A 100 -4.76 -8.44 13.36
N VAL A 101 -5.44 -7.29 13.48
CA VAL A 101 -6.29 -6.77 12.38
C VAL A 101 -5.50 -6.28 11.17
N ILE A 102 -4.26 -5.80 11.36
CA ILE A 102 -3.34 -5.47 10.26
C ILE A 102 -2.90 -6.75 9.55
N VAL A 103 -2.57 -7.80 10.31
CA VAL A 103 -2.20 -9.10 9.75
C VAL A 103 -3.36 -9.72 8.96
N ALA A 104 -4.60 -9.62 9.47
CA ALA A 104 -5.78 -10.08 8.78
C ALA A 104 -6.00 -9.32 7.46
N ALA A 105 -5.90 -7.98 7.49
CA ALA A 105 -6.02 -7.15 6.30
C ALA A 105 -4.93 -7.45 5.27
N ALA A 106 -3.68 -7.66 5.70
CA ALA A 106 -2.57 -8.08 4.84
C ALA A 106 -2.89 -9.40 4.14
N LYS A 107 -3.34 -10.42 4.89
CA LYS A 107 -3.69 -11.73 4.34
C LYS A 107 -4.85 -11.64 3.34
N VAL A 108 -5.91 -10.93 3.68
CA VAL A 108 -7.06 -10.71 2.79
C VAL A 108 -6.63 -10.00 1.51
N SER A 109 -5.69 -9.05 1.58
CA SER A 109 -5.17 -8.30 0.43
C SER A 109 -4.12 -9.08 -0.39
N GLY A 110 -3.65 -10.24 0.08
CA GLY A 110 -2.61 -11.01 -0.60
C GLY A 110 -1.20 -10.43 -0.40
N VAL A 111 -0.93 -9.85 0.77
CA VAL A 111 0.42 -9.42 1.18
C VAL A 111 0.95 -10.40 2.20
N ASP A 112 2.06 -11.05 1.90
CA ASP A 112 2.61 -12.12 2.72
C ASP A 112 3.80 -11.69 3.58
N THR A 113 4.45 -10.56 3.25
CA THR A 113 5.63 -10.06 3.96
C THR A 113 5.30 -8.83 4.79
N ILE A 114 5.58 -8.90 6.08
CA ILE A 114 5.41 -7.79 7.02
C ILE A 114 6.71 -7.59 7.79
N TYR A 115 7.35 -6.45 7.61
CA TYR A 115 8.49 -6.02 8.39
C TYR A 115 8.03 -5.28 9.65
N LYS A 116 8.60 -5.68 10.78
CA LYS A 116 8.25 -5.19 12.12
C LYS A 116 9.08 -3.98 12.54
N PHE A 117 9.14 -2.98 11.69
CA PHE A 117 9.81 -1.72 11.97
C PHE A 117 9.05 -0.56 11.30
N GLY A 118 9.35 0.67 11.71
CA GLY A 118 8.71 1.86 11.18
C GLY A 118 9.54 3.12 11.46
N GLY A 119 8.90 4.29 11.41
CA GLY A 119 9.57 5.56 11.58
C GLY A 119 10.46 5.95 10.38
N ALA A 120 11.23 7.02 10.52
CA ALA A 120 12.13 7.51 9.49
C ALA A 120 13.22 6.48 9.13
N GLN A 121 13.77 5.80 10.14
CA GLN A 121 14.76 4.75 9.95
C GLN A 121 14.23 3.56 9.14
N GLY A 122 12.94 3.23 9.33
CA GLY A 122 12.30 2.17 8.57
C GLY A 122 12.12 2.55 7.10
N VAL A 123 11.76 3.79 6.83
CA VAL A 123 11.70 4.32 5.46
C VAL A 123 13.08 4.30 4.80
N ALA A 124 14.12 4.79 5.50
CA ALA A 124 15.48 4.79 4.98
C ALA A 124 16.00 3.38 4.69
N ALA A 125 15.74 2.41 5.59
CA ALA A 125 16.14 1.02 5.42
C ALA A 125 15.51 0.37 4.18
N ILE A 126 14.21 0.58 3.96
CA ILE A 126 13.51 -0.04 2.83
C ILE A 126 13.79 0.68 1.49
N ALA A 127 14.10 1.99 1.54
CA ALA A 127 14.44 2.77 0.36
C ALA A 127 15.83 2.41 -0.20
N ASN A 128 16.81 2.22 0.67
CA ASN A 128 18.19 1.95 0.28
C ASN A 128 18.53 0.45 0.25
N GLY A 129 17.73 -0.36 0.93
CA GLY A 129 18.08 -1.74 1.22
C GLY A 129 19.12 -1.87 2.32
N THR A 130 19.27 -3.08 2.84
CA THR A 130 20.31 -3.49 3.79
C THR A 130 20.74 -4.92 3.46
N GLU A 131 21.66 -5.51 4.20
CA GLU A 131 22.06 -6.90 4.01
C GLU A 131 20.90 -7.91 4.10
N THR A 132 19.85 -7.56 4.88
CA THR A 132 18.71 -8.45 5.16
C THR A 132 17.37 -7.91 4.64
N ILE A 133 17.33 -6.67 4.17
CA ILE A 133 16.13 -6.01 3.66
C ILE A 133 16.41 -5.58 2.22
N GLU A 134 15.75 -6.21 1.30
CA GLU A 134 15.81 -5.85 -0.10
C GLU A 134 15.11 -4.51 -0.33
N LYS A 135 15.75 -3.62 -1.11
CA LYS A 135 15.19 -2.31 -1.45
C LYS A 135 13.89 -2.44 -2.24
N VAL A 136 13.09 -1.39 -2.21
CA VAL A 136 11.86 -1.28 -3.00
C VAL A 136 11.98 -0.16 -4.03
N ASP A 137 11.10 -0.21 -5.04
CA ASP A 137 11.04 0.83 -6.08
C ASP A 137 10.11 1.97 -5.70
N LYS A 138 9.10 1.70 -4.84
CA LYS A 138 8.13 2.69 -4.38
C LYS A 138 7.70 2.45 -2.94
N ILE A 139 7.51 3.54 -2.20
CA ILE A 139 6.95 3.55 -0.85
C ILE A 139 5.64 4.33 -0.86
N VAL A 140 4.55 3.68 -0.46
CA VAL A 140 3.22 4.29 -0.37
C VAL A 140 2.65 4.16 1.05
N GLY A 141 1.65 4.96 1.34
CA GLY A 141 0.95 4.94 2.61
C GLY A 141 1.25 6.14 3.51
N PRO A 142 0.32 6.48 4.39
CA PRO A 142 0.42 7.61 5.30
C PRO A 142 1.34 7.31 6.48
N GLY A 143 1.97 8.33 7.01
CA GLY A 143 2.78 8.26 8.22
C GLY A 143 2.76 9.58 9.00
N ASN A 144 3.43 9.60 10.13
CA ASN A 144 3.63 10.83 10.89
C ASN A 144 4.64 11.76 10.15
N ILE A 145 4.86 12.96 10.68
CA ILE A 145 5.76 13.95 10.08
C ILE A 145 7.17 13.40 9.82
N PHE A 146 7.70 12.54 10.69
CA PHE A 146 9.03 11.93 10.50
C PHE A 146 9.05 10.98 9.31
N VAL A 147 7.99 10.19 9.14
CA VAL A 147 7.83 9.28 8.00
C VAL A 147 7.62 10.06 6.70
N ALA A 148 6.77 11.09 6.72
CA ALA A 148 6.52 11.95 5.57
C ALA A 148 7.81 12.66 5.13
N THR A 149 8.59 13.18 6.08
CA THR A 149 9.89 13.81 5.81
C THR A 149 10.89 12.79 5.26
N ALA A 150 10.97 11.61 5.84
CA ALA A 150 11.86 10.56 5.35
C ALA A 150 11.50 10.13 3.92
N LYS A 151 10.22 9.95 3.59
CA LYS A 151 9.76 9.70 2.22
C LYS A 151 10.18 10.82 1.28
N LYS A 152 9.96 12.08 1.66
CA LYS A 152 10.37 13.24 0.88
C LYS A 152 11.89 13.24 0.60
N LEU A 153 12.71 12.97 1.61
CA LEU A 153 14.17 12.93 1.48
C LEU A 153 14.67 11.73 0.66
N SER A 154 13.90 10.63 0.62
CA SER A 154 14.23 9.44 -0.17
C SER A 154 13.73 9.53 -1.62
N TYR A 155 12.98 10.57 -1.98
CA TYR A 155 12.48 10.77 -3.34
C TYR A 155 13.67 10.95 -4.31
N GLY A 156 13.64 10.22 -5.42
CA GLY A 156 14.75 10.13 -6.36
C GLY A 156 15.64 8.90 -6.18
N VAL A 157 15.73 8.35 -4.95
CA VAL A 157 16.30 7.02 -4.69
C VAL A 157 15.21 5.96 -4.79
N VAL A 158 14.04 6.27 -4.27
CA VAL A 158 12.82 5.47 -4.32
C VAL A 158 11.66 6.40 -4.70
N ASP A 159 10.68 5.91 -5.45
CA ASP A 159 9.46 6.67 -5.71
C ASP A 159 8.52 6.67 -4.50
N ILE A 160 7.69 7.71 -4.38
CA ILE A 160 6.69 7.84 -3.31
C ILE A 160 5.32 8.16 -3.89
N ASP A 161 4.26 7.95 -3.09
CA ASP A 161 2.90 8.34 -3.45
C ASP A 161 2.73 9.86 -3.41
N MET A 162 3.01 10.47 -2.24
CA MET A 162 2.94 11.91 -2.03
C MET A 162 3.63 12.30 -0.72
N VAL A 163 3.92 13.60 -0.58
CA VAL A 163 4.20 14.21 0.71
C VAL A 163 2.85 14.61 1.31
N ALA A 164 2.32 13.75 2.18
CA ALA A 164 0.99 13.95 2.76
C ALA A 164 0.96 15.20 3.65
N GLY A 165 -0.05 16.03 3.43
CA GLY A 165 -0.46 17.14 4.28
C GLY A 165 -1.86 16.93 4.85
N PRO A 166 -2.45 17.92 5.53
CA PRO A 166 -3.84 17.89 5.95
C PRO A 166 -4.77 17.69 4.75
N SER A 167 -5.77 16.83 4.91
CA SER A 167 -6.79 16.59 3.88
C SER A 167 -8.16 16.98 4.42
N GLU A 168 -8.91 17.72 3.62
CA GLU A 168 -10.28 18.10 3.94
C GLU A 168 -11.25 17.41 2.99
N ILE A 169 -12.36 16.90 3.54
CA ILE A 169 -13.41 16.23 2.77
C ILE A 169 -14.70 17.02 2.97
N GLY A 170 -15.17 17.65 1.88
CA GLY A 170 -16.48 18.29 1.83
C GLY A 170 -17.58 17.25 1.51
N ARG A 171 -18.65 17.23 2.31
CA ARG A 171 -19.88 16.48 2.01
C ARG A 171 -21.02 17.44 1.72
N ALA A 172 -21.52 17.42 0.51
CA ALA A 172 -22.77 18.08 0.17
C ALA A 172 -23.93 17.08 0.22
N SER A 173 -25.03 17.42 0.90
CA SER A 173 -26.29 16.70 0.79
C SER A 173 -27.30 17.63 0.14
N CYS A 174 -27.74 17.30 -1.08
CA CYS A 174 -28.90 17.94 -1.68
C CYS A 174 -30.16 17.27 -1.09
N ARG A 175 -30.98 18.03 -0.34
CA ARG A 175 -32.37 17.66 -0.13
C ARG A 175 -33.13 18.17 -1.37
N GLU A 176 -33.59 17.25 -2.18
CA GLU A 176 -34.67 17.60 -3.13
C GLU A 176 -35.88 18.02 -2.33
N ARG A 177 -36.41 19.21 -2.62
CA ARG A 177 -37.69 19.72 -2.09
C ARG A 177 -38.80 19.24 -2.98
#